data_38fd31faa2826cfec2cd18f38555e481
#
_entry.id   38fd31faa2826cfec2cd18f38555e481
#
_cell.length_a   1.000
_cell.length_b   1.000
_cell.length_c   1.000
_cell.angle_alpha   90.00
_cell.angle_beta   90.00
_cell.angle_gamma   90.00
#
_symmetry.space_group_name_H-M   'P 1'
#
loop_
_entity.id
_entity.type
_entity.pdbx_description
1 polymer ?
#
loop_
_entity_poly.entity_id
_entity_poly.type
_entity_poly.pdbx_seq_one_letter_code
_entity_poly.pdbx_strand_id
1 'polypeptide(L)'
;MNILCTNDDGYMATGIRVLASAARSLGSVTMVAPDREQSATSHSLTVHRPLRVTRRDEETHVIDGTPTDCVLIAVNSLLPTRPDFVFSGVNHGPNMGEDVLYSGTVAAAMEGTILGIPSVAVSFSSRSTERLQGYEDTVTRLLQGLVDRPDFPEETFFNINLPDIPADEFKGTRITTLGRRVYSDSLTRREDPSGREYFWIGGGVSNWSGRDDSDFRAVQAGYASVTPLHLDLTNFRLIKEVRGWPLTT
;
A
#
# COMPACT_ATOMS: atom_id res chain seq x y z
N MET A 1 8.56 19.34 -8.47
CA MET A 1 8.64 17.97 -7.95
C MET A 1 7.83 17.06 -8.86
N ASN A 2 8.36 15.89 -9.21
CA ASN A 2 7.70 14.88 -10.07
C ASN A 2 7.22 13.73 -9.17
N ILE A 3 5.95 13.37 -9.28
CA ILE A 3 5.31 12.38 -8.43
C ILE A 3 4.75 11.24 -9.29
N LEU A 4 5.09 10.01 -8.94
CA LEU A 4 4.46 8.82 -9.49
C LEU A 4 3.32 8.38 -8.57
N CYS A 5 2.10 8.30 -9.10
CA CYS A 5 0.95 7.73 -8.42
C CYS A 5 0.61 6.35 -9.01
N THR A 6 0.38 5.37 -8.15
CA THR A 6 -0.04 4.01 -8.52
C THR A 6 -1.05 3.45 -7.52
N ASN A 7 -1.58 2.26 -7.75
CA ASN A 7 -2.46 1.52 -6.82
C ASN A 7 -2.56 0.04 -7.20
N ASP A 8 -3.36 -0.73 -6.47
CA ASP A 8 -3.74 -2.12 -6.80
C ASP A 8 -5.23 -2.29 -7.15
N ASP A 9 -6.09 -1.28 -6.91
CA ASP A 9 -7.50 -1.29 -7.30
C ASP A 9 -7.72 -1.02 -8.81
N GLY A 10 -6.66 -0.66 -9.54
CA GLY A 10 -6.70 -0.33 -10.96
C GLY A 10 -6.88 1.16 -11.26
N TYR A 11 -6.51 1.57 -12.50
CA TYR A 11 -6.42 2.98 -12.91
C TYR A 11 -7.75 3.76 -12.87
N MET A 12 -8.89 3.07 -12.90
CA MET A 12 -10.24 3.70 -12.83
C MET A 12 -10.75 3.87 -11.41
N ALA A 13 -10.08 3.32 -10.43
CA ALA A 13 -10.54 3.35 -9.04
C ALA A 13 -10.66 4.77 -8.49
N THR A 14 -11.62 4.98 -7.60
CA THR A 14 -11.81 6.29 -6.93
C THR A 14 -10.57 6.68 -6.13
N GLY A 15 -9.94 5.71 -5.48
CA GLY A 15 -8.79 5.94 -4.60
C GLY A 15 -7.61 6.58 -5.31
N ILE A 16 -7.21 6.08 -6.49
CA ILE A 16 -6.06 6.67 -7.21
C ILE A 16 -6.38 8.09 -7.71
N ARG A 17 -7.65 8.39 -8.01
CA ARG A 17 -8.06 9.74 -8.40
C ARG A 17 -7.95 10.72 -7.25
N VAL A 18 -8.38 10.32 -6.05
CA VAL A 18 -8.22 11.12 -4.83
C VAL A 18 -6.74 11.33 -4.52
N LEU A 19 -5.93 10.27 -4.60
CA LEU A 19 -4.49 10.36 -4.39
C LEU A 19 -3.82 11.30 -5.39
N ALA A 20 -4.10 11.14 -6.69
CA ALA A 20 -3.54 11.99 -7.73
C ALA A 20 -3.99 13.44 -7.59
N SER A 21 -5.27 13.70 -7.23
CA SER A 21 -5.77 15.05 -6.97
C SER A 21 -5.02 15.69 -5.79
N ALA A 22 -4.88 15.00 -4.68
CA ALA A 22 -4.12 15.44 -3.53
C ALA A 22 -2.64 15.73 -3.89
N ALA A 23 -2.02 14.83 -4.66
CA ALA A 23 -0.61 14.95 -5.06
C ALA A 23 -0.35 16.11 -6.04
N ARG A 24 -1.32 16.51 -6.87
CA ARG A 24 -1.17 17.64 -7.81
C ARG A 24 -0.93 18.97 -7.12
N SER A 25 -1.37 19.14 -5.87
CA SER A 25 -1.07 20.32 -5.07
C SER A 25 0.42 20.38 -4.66
N LEU A 26 1.13 19.25 -4.73
CA LEU A 26 2.52 19.10 -4.33
C LEU A 26 3.48 19.11 -5.51
N GLY A 27 3.02 18.76 -6.73
CA GLY A 27 3.87 18.71 -7.92
C GLY A 27 3.21 18.15 -9.15
N SER A 28 4.00 17.89 -10.19
CA SER A 28 3.55 17.23 -11.42
C SER A 28 3.32 15.75 -11.15
N VAL A 29 2.15 15.24 -11.52
CA VAL A 29 1.74 13.85 -11.26
C VAL A 29 1.70 13.06 -12.55
N THR A 30 2.30 11.88 -12.55
CA THR A 30 2.06 10.83 -13.54
C THR A 30 1.43 9.63 -12.86
N MET A 31 0.31 9.16 -13.40
CA MET A 31 -0.34 7.92 -12.94
C MET A 31 0.12 6.74 -13.79
N VAL A 32 0.62 5.69 -13.13
CA VAL A 32 0.91 4.40 -13.78
C VAL A 32 0.30 3.30 -12.92
N ALA A 33 -0.74 2.66 -13.42
CA ALA A 33 -1.54 1.74 -12.61
C ALA A 33 -1.97 0.50 -13.39
N PRO A 34 -2.35 -0.60 -12.71
CA PRO A 34 -2.88 -1.79 -13.33
C PRO A 34 -4.17 -1.55 -14.13
N ASP A 35 -4.39 -2.36 -15.17
CA ASP A 35 -5.60 -2.32 -16.00
C ASP A 35 -6.87 -2.77 -15.25
N ARG A 36 -6.70 -3.50 -14.16
CA ARG A 36 -7.74 -4.08 -13.31
C ARG A 36 -7.28 -4.21 -11.87
N GLU A 37 -8.18 -4.61 -10.98
CA GLU A 37 -7.89 -4.93 -9.59
C GLU A 37 -6.84 -6.04 -9.47
N GLN A 38 -5.85 -5.84 -8.60
CA GLN A 38 -4.71 -6.72 -8.30
C GLN A 38 -4.61 -6.96 -6.78
N SER A 39 -5.75 -7.13 -6.11
CA SER A 39 -5.81 -7.36 -4.66
C SER A 39 -5.05 -8.63 -4.26
N ALA A 40 -4.37 -8.59 -3.13
CA ALA A 40 -3.60 -9.68 -2.54
C ALA A 40 -2.47 -10.25 -3.45
N THR A 41 -1.94 -9.45 -4.36
CA THR A 41 -0.81 -9.86 -5.21
C THR A 41 0.54 -9.80 -4.50
N SER A 42 0.60 -9.21 -3.29
CA SER A 42 1.86 -9.05 -2.58
C SER A 42 2.92 -8.31 -3.42
N HIS A 43 4.20 -8.43 -3.08
CA HIS A 43 5.32 -7.86 -3.84
C HIS A 43 5.75 -8.80 -4.98
N SER A 44 4.87 -8.97 -5.99
CA SER A 44 5.11 -9.90 -7.10
C SER A 44 5.47 -9.17 -8.39
N LEU A 45 6.41 -9.76 -9.15
CA LEU A 45 6.82 -9.33 -10.48
C LEU A 45 6.32 -10.28 -11.54
N THR A 46 5.85 -9.75 -12.67
CA THR A 46 5.42 -10.52 -13.83
C THR A 46 6.62 -10.84 -14.73
N VAL A 47 7.20 -12.05 -14.55
CA VAL A 47 8.39 -12.48 -15.31
C VAL A 47 8.10 -13.54 -16.37
N HIS A 48 6.86 -14.07 -16.44
CA HIS A 48 6.52 -15.20 -17.33
C HIS A 48 5.85 -14.80 -18.64
N ARG A 49 5.55 -13.50 -18.84
CA ARG A 49 4.94 -12.94 -20.03
C ARG A 49 5.40 -11.50 -20.24
N PRO A 50 5.36 -11.00 -21.48
CA PRO A 50 5.56 -9.57 -21.71
C PRO A 50 4.43 -8.76 -21.09
N LEU A 51 4.76 -7.56 -20.60
CA LEU A 51 3.83 -6.54 -20.11
C LEU A 51 3.54 -5.52 -21.21
N ARG A 52 2.29 -5.10 -21.30
CA ARG A 52 1.85 -4.09 -22.26
C ARG A 52 1.49 -2.81 -21.54
N VAL A 53 1.93 -1.70 -22.11
CA VAL A 53 1.60 -0.36 -21.64
C VAL A 53 0.61 0.27 -22.61
N THR A 54 -0.49 0.79 -22.07
CA THR A 54 -1.47 1.59 -22.81
C THR A 54 -1.45 3.01 -22.26
N ARG A 55 -1.07 3.99 -23.09
CA ARG A 55 -1.19 5.40 -22.74
C ARG A 55 -2.66 5.83 -22.89
N ARG A 56 -3.28 6.36 -21.85
CA ARG A 56 -4.66 6.86 -21.87
C ARG A 56 -4.73 8.35 -22.18
N ASP A 57 -3.84 9.11 -21.58
CA ASP A 57 -3.67 10.55 -21.81
C ASP A 57 -2.22 10.95 -21.56
N GLU A 58 -1.94 12.24 -21.35
CA GLU A 58 -0.57 12.74 -21.14
C GLU A 58 0.02 12.31 -19.81
N GLU A 59 -0.81 12.14 -18.79
CA GLU A 59 -0.41 11.84 -17.41
C GLU A 59 -0.69 10.39 -17.00
N THR A 60 -1.46 9.61 -17.81
CA THR A 60 -1.98 8.29 -17.38
C THR A 60 -1.52 7.16 -18.29
N HIS A 61 -0.81 6.21 -17.69
CA HIS A 61 -0.40 4.95 -18.32
C HIS A 61 -1.03 3.77 -17.58
N VAL A 62 -1.43 2.76 -18.32
CA VAL A 62 -2.08 1.55 -17.81
C VAL A 62 -1.27 0.33 -18.21
N ILE A 63 -0.99 -0.55 -17.26
CA ILE A 63 -0.17 -1.75 -17.46
C ILE A 63 -0.99 -2.99 -17.12
N ASP A 64 -0.88 -4.04 -17.94
CA ASP A 64 -1.50 -5.35 -17.70
C ASP A 64 -0.69 -6.19 -16.68
N GLY A 65 -0.21 -5.56 -15.61
CA GLY A 65 0.68 -6.11 -14.61
C GLY A 65 0.25 -5.83 -13.18
N THR A 66 1.15 -6.14 -12.25
CA THR A 66 0.98 -5.86 -10.82
C THR A 66 1.32 -4.39 -10.50
N PRO A 67 0.97 -3.89 -9.29
CA PRO A 67 1.42 -2.57 -8.84
C PRO A 67 2.95 -2.42 -8.82
N THR A 68 3.66 -3.47 -8.45
CA THR A 68 5.13 -3.54 -8.50
C THR A 68 5.65 -3.37 -9.93
N ASP A 69 5.06 -4.08 -10.90
CA ASP A 69 5.40 -3.92 -12.33
C ASP A 69 5.17 -2.48 -12.80
N CYS A 70 4.09 -1.85 -12.34
CA CYS A 70 3.77 -0.47 -12.69
C CYS A 70 4.86 0.50 -12.23
N VAL A 71 5.33 0.38 -10.99
CA VAL A 71 6.42 1.23 -10.46
C VAL A 71 7.72 0.95 -11.21
N LEU A 72 8.09 -0.32 -11.38
CA LEU A 72 9.33 -0.71 -12.03
C LEU A 72 9.41 -0.19 -13.47
N ILE A 73 8.34 -0.38 -14.26
CA ILE A 73 8.28 0.07 -15.65
C ILE A 73 8.20 1.59 -15.74
N ALA A 74 7.43 2.23 -14.87
CA ALA A 74 7.35 3.69 -14.81
C ALA A 74 8.73 4.32 -14.63
N VAL A 75 9.46 3.92 -13.61
CA VAL A 75 10.75 4.50 -13.22
C VAL A 75 11.84 4.23 -14.26
N ASN A 76 11.87 3.01 -14.84
CA ASN A 76 12.96 2.62 -15.72
C ASN A 76 12.70 2.91 -17.20
N SER A 77 11.45 3.19 -17.62
CA SER A 77 11.13 3.24 -19.05
C SER A 77 10.12 4.30 -19.49
N LEU A 78 9.15 4.69 -18.65
CA LEU A 78 8.08 5.59 -19.09
C LEU A 78 8.32 7.05 -18.71
N LEU A 79 8.85 7.28 -17.52
CA LEU A 79 9.04 8.63 -17.02
C LEU A 79 10.32 9.25 -17.64
N PRO A 80 10.25 10.51 -18.11
CA PRO A 80 11.41 11.19 -18.71
C PRO A 80 12.50 11.48 -17.67
N THR A 81 12.13 11.60 -16.42
CA THR A 81 13.01 11.81 -15.26
C THR A 81 12.54 10.93 -14.11
N ARG A 82 13.48 10.57 -13.25
CA ARG A 82 13.17 9.84 -12.02
C ARG A 82 12.19 10.66 -11.18
N PRO A 83 11.12 10.05 -10.63
CA PRO A 83 10.21 10.76 -9.75
C PRO A 83 10.88 11.05 -8.40
N ASP A 84 10.49 12.17 -7.79
CA ASP A 84 10.95 12.55 -6.45
C ASP A 84 10.22 11.74 -5.36
N PHE A 85 8.98 11.30 -5.64
CA PHE A 85 8.15 10.49 -4.75
C PHE A 85 7.34 9.45 -5.51
N VAL A 86 7.10 8.31 -4.85
CA VAL A 86 6.10 7.31 -5.25
C VAL A 86 4.99 7.29 -4.20
N PHE A 87 3.76 7.57 -4.64
CA PHE A 87 2.56 7.43 -3.81
C PHE A 87 1.70 6.29 -4.34
N SER A 88 1.34 5.35 -3.47
CA SER A 88 0.52 4.20 -3.81
C SER A 88 -0.80 4.23 -3.05
N GLY A 89 -1.93 4.11 -3.74
CA GLY A 89 -3.27 4.12 -3.15
C GLY A 89 -4.24 5.09 -3.86
N VAL A 90 -5.26 5.63 -3.21
CA VAL A 90 -5.73 5.25 -1.85
C VAL A 90 -6.45 3.90 -1.97
N ASN A 91 -5.96 2.88 -1.27
CA ASN A 91 -6.52 1.53 -1.31
C ASN A 91 -7.95 1.50 -0.73
N HIS A 92 -8.82 0.71 -1.36
CA HIS A 92 -10.17 0.43 -0.86
C HIS A 92 -10.12 -0.74 0.14
N GLY A 93 -9.84 -0.44 1.37
CA GLY A 93 -9.65 -1.36 2.49
C GLY A 93 -8.35 -1.07 3.22
N PRO A 94 -8.25 -1.43 4.50
CA PRO A 94 -7.06 -1.19 5.29
C PRO A 94 -5.92 -2.14 4.92
N ASN A 95 -4.69 -1.66 5.08
CA ASN A 95 -3.47 -2.45 5.04
C ASN A 95 -2.75 -2.30 6.38
N MET A 96 -3.13 -3.09 7.38
CA MET A 96 -2.67 -3.01 8.77
C MET A 96 -2.13 -4.36 9.25
N GLY A 97 -1.24 -4.34 10.23
CA GLY A 97 -0.64 -5.55 10.77
C GLY A 97 0.02 -6.40 9.67
N GLU A 98 -0.18 -7.71 9.71
CA GLU A 98 0.37 -8.65 8.73
C GLU A 98 -0.21 -8.48 7.31
N ASP A 99 -1.35 -7.79 7.15
CA ASP A 99 -1.94 -7.54 5.81
C ASP A 99 -1.00 -6.76 4.90
N VAL A 100 -0.05 -5.98 5.46
CA VAL A 100 0.99 -5.27 4.68
C VAL A 100 1.82 -6.22 3.80
N LEU A 101 1.98 -7.49 4.21
CA LEU A 101 2.76 -8.49 3.45
C LEU A 101 2.02 -9.00 2.21
N TYR A 102 0.69 -8.87 2.17
CA TYR A 102 -0.15 -9.33 1.07
C TYR A 102 -0.61 -8.19 0.15
N SER A 103 -0.44 -6.94 0.58
CA SER A 103 -0.95 -5.76 -0.09
C SER A 103 -0.15 -5.39 -1.34
N GLY A 104 -0.83 -5.23 -2.47
CA GLY A 104 -0.27 -4.66 -3.69
C GLY A 104 0.03 -3.17 -3.55
N THR A 105 -0.81 -2.43 -2.81
CA THR A 105 -0.61 -1.00 -2.50
C THR A 105 0.70 -0.79 -1.72
N VAL A 106 0.92 -1.58 -0.66
CA VAL A 106 2.15 -1.51 0.16
C VAL A 106 3.36 -1.96 -0.67
N ALA A 107 3.20 -3.00 -1.49
CA ALA A 107 4.25 -3.52 -2.36
C ALA A 107 4.75 -2.48 -3.38
N ALA A 108 3.86 -1.68 -3.94
CA ALA A 108 4.25 -0.61 -4.87
C ALA A 108 5.08 0.49 -4.17
N ALA A 109 4.73 0.87 -2.94
CA ALA A 109 5.56 1.79 -2.15
C ALA A 109 6.91 1.15 -1.78
N MET A 110 6.91 -0.14 -1.44
CA MET A 110 8.12 -0.93 -1.18
C MET A 110 9.04 -0.93 -2.42
N GLU A 111 8.50 -1.16 -3.63
CA GLU A 111 9.27 -1.14 -4.87
C GLU A 111 9.89 0.24 -5.13
N GLY A 112 9.13 1.31 -4.93
CA GLY A 112 9.66 2.67 -5.02
C GLY A 112 10.87 2.89 -4.09
N THR A 113 10.77 2.38 -2.85
CA THR A 113 11.85 2.46 -1.85
C THR A 113 13.06 1.61 -2.24
N ILE A 114 12.85 0.39 -2.77
CA ILE A 114 13.94 -0.47 -3.32
C ILE A 114 14.68 0.25 -4.44
N LEU A 115 13.94 0.97 -5.26
CA LEU A 115 14.53 1.82 -6.31
C LEU A 115 15.17 3.10 -5.75
N GLY A 116 15.19 3.32 -4.43
CA GLY A 116 15.77 4.48 -3.75
C GLY A 116 14.95 5.76 -3.92
N ILE A 117 13.63 5.65 -4.04
CA ILE A 117 12.70 6.78 -4.15
C ILE A 117 11.85 6.84 -2.87
N PRO A 118 11.75 8.00 -2.21
CA PRO A 118 10.81 8.24 -1.11
C PRO A 118 9.41 7.77 -1.46
N SER A 119 8.82 6.91 -0.62
CA SER A 119 7.57 6.24 -0.99
C SER A 119 6.56 6.20 0.15
N VAL A 120 5.28 6.30 -0.19
CA VAL A 120 4.17 6.27 0.76
C VAL A 120 3.03 5.41 0.22
N ALA A 121 2.55 4.48 1.04
CA ALA A 121 1.31 3.75 0.80
C ALA A 121 0.18 4.39 1.60
N VAL A 122 -0.98 4.60 0.97
CA VAL A 122 -2.17 5.17 1.61
C VAL A 122 -3.36 4.25 1.40
N SER A 123 -4.07 3.95 2.49
CA SER A 123 -5.23 3.08 2.50
C SER A 123 -6.39 3.74 3.25
N PHE A 124 -7.62 3.46 2.84
CA PHE A 124 -8.83 3.85 3.54
C PHE A 124 -9.47 2.62 4.17
N SER A 125 -9.85 2.67 5.44
CA SER A 125 -10.27 1.49 6.20
C SER A 125 -11.70 1.02 5.89
N SER A 126 -12.16 1.26 4.65
CA SER A 126 -13.44 0.80 4.12
C SER A 126 -13.30 0.42 2.65
N ARG A 127 -14.09 -0.56 2.22
CA ARG A 127 -14.29 -0.87 0.80
C ARG A 127 -15.28 0.07 0.12
N SER A 128 -16.15 0.74 0.88
CA SER A 128 -16.98 1.84 0.37
C SER A 128 -16.13 3.09 0.18
N THR A 129 -16.28 3.72 -0.97
CA THR A 129 -15.55 4.96 -1.30
C THR A 129 -16.39 6.22 -1.06
N GLU A 130 -17.56 6.08 -0.47
CA GLU A 130 -18.51 7.21 -0.28
C GLU A 130 -17.89 8.37 0.52
N ARG A 131 -17.12 8.04 1.59
CA ARG A 131 -16.47 9.04 2.42
C ARG A 131 -15.09 9.43 1.95
N LEU A 132 -14.47 8.62 1.07
CA LEU A 132 -13.09 8.82 0.66
C LEU A 132 -12.84 10.18 -0.02
N GLN A 133 -13.78 10.68 -0.81
CA GLN A 133 -13.66 11.99 -1.44
C GLN A 133 -13.54 13.13 -0.42
N GLY A 134 -14.17 13.00 0.75
CA GLY A 134 -14.03 13.97 1.84
C GLY A 134 -12.65 14.00 2.50
N TYR A 135 -11.79 13.01 2.19
CA TYR A 135 -10.45 12.90 2.76
C TYR A 135 -9.34 13.51 1.89
N GLU A 136 -9.65 14.08 0.72
CA GLU A 136 -8.64 14.64 -0.20
C GLU A 136 -7.73 15.66 0.49
N ASP A 137 -8.29 16.63 1.20
CA ASP A 137 -7.51 17.61 1.96
C ASP A 137 -6.66 16.98 3.07
N THR A 138 -7.17 15.92 3.69
CA THR A 138 -6.44 15.19 4.73
C THR A 138 -5.26 14.42 4.13
N VAL A 139 -5.46 13.76 2.99
CA VAL A 139 -4.40 13.08 2.24
C VAL A 139 -3.35 14.10 1.81
N THR A 140 -3.76 15.25 1.26
CA THR A 140 -2.85 16.34 0.87
C THR A 140 -1.96 16.76 2.03
N ARG A 141 -2.54 17.07 3.20
CA ARG A 141 -1.77 17.50 4.38
C ARG A 141 -0.82 16.42 4.90
N LEU A 142 -1.22 15.16 4.88
CA LEU A 142 -0.37 14.04 5.29
C LEU A 142 0.83 13.87 4.35
N LEU A 143 0.59 13.90 3.04
CA LEU A 143 1.65 13.80 2.05
C LEU A 143 2.58 15.01 2.10
N GLN A 144 2.04 16.24 2.22
CA GLN A 144 2.84 17.46 2.37
C GLN A 144 3.78 17.38 3.57
N GLY A 145 3.27 16.92 4.73
CA GLY A 145 4.09 16.78 5.93
C GLY A 145 5.25 15.79 5.79
N LEU A 146 5.14 14.80 4.89
CA LEU A 146 6.21 13.87 4.57
C LEU A 146 7.15 14.42 3.49
N VAL A 147 6.62 15.11 2.49
CA VAL A 147 7.39 15.73 1.40
C VAL A 147 8.28 16.85 1.90
N ASP A 148 7.81 17.64 2.87
CA ASP A 148 8.56 18.77 3.45
C ASP A 148 9.72 18.33 4.34
N ARG A 149 9.91 17.02 4.55
CA ARG A 149 11.04 16.52 5.34
C ARG A 149 12.32 16.56 4.51
N PRO A 150 13.35 17.34 4.89
CA PRO A 150 14.62 17.40 4.16
C PRO A 150 15.38 16.08 4.17
N ASP A 151 15.20 15.29 5.24
CA ASP A 151 15.87 14.02 5.47
C ASP A 151 14.84 12.90 5.47
N PHE A 152 14.29 12.55 4.29
CA PHE A 152 13.44 11.36 4.18
C PHE A 152 14.30 10.10 4.42
N PRO A 153 13.92 9.22 5.36
CA PRO A 153 14.78 8.12 5.76
C PRO A 153 14.99 7.11 4.62
N GLU A 154 16.24 6.74 4.38
CA GLU A 154 16.60 5.69 3.43
C GLU A 154 15.99 4.34 3.84
N GLU A 155 15.76 3.44 2.86
CA GLU A 155 15.22 2.08 3.06
C GLU A 155 13.91 2.05 3.86
N THR A 156 13.23 3.19 3.98
CA THR A 156 11.98 3.32 4.74
C THR A 156 10.89 3.88 3.84
N PHE A 157 9.70 3.33 3.97
CA PHE A 157 8.47 3.89 3.41
C PHE A 157 7.41 4.04 4.49
N PHE A 158 6.43 4.89 4.25
CA PHE A 158 5.35 5.11 5.22
C PHE A 158 4.08 4.41 4.74
N ASN A 159 3.45 3.68 5.66
CA ASN A 159 2.14 3.06 5.47
C ASN A 159 1.11 3.84 6.27
N ILE A 160 0.15 4.46 5.57
CA ILE A 160 -0.90 5.29 6.15
C ILE A 160 -2.24 4.57 6.00
N ASN A 161 -3.01 4.48 7.09
CA ASN A 161 -4.39 4.02 7.04
C ASN A 161 -5.32 5.10 7.60
N LEU A 162 -6.29 5.51 6.79
CA LEU A 162 -7.31 6.51 7.13
C LEU A 162 -8.55 5.81 7.72
N PRO A 163 -9.18 6.36 8.78
CA PRO A 163 -10.38 5.77 9.36
C PRO A 163 -11.62 6.01 8.48
N ASP A 164 -12.57 5.06 8.48
CA ASP A 164 -13.89 5.21 7.83
C ASP A 164 -14.87 5.94 8.74
N ILE A 165 -14.66 7.22 8.91
CA ILE A 165 -15.54 8.13 9.66
C ILE A 165 -15.82 9.39 8.81
N PRO A 166 -16.82 10.22 9.13
CA PRO A 166 -16.96 11.55 8.52
C PRO A 166 -15.67 12.38 8.69
N ALA A 167 -15.29 13.13 7.65
CA ALA A 167 -14.03 13.87 7.64
C ALA A 167 -13.96 14.97 8.73
N ASP A 168 -15.09 15.50 9.16
CA ASP A 168 -15.23 16.45 10.26
C ASP A 168 -15.06 15.81 11.66
N GLU A 169 -15.19 14.48 11.75
CA GLU A 169 -14.93 13.70 12.96
C GLU A 169 -13.48 13.19 13.03
N PHE A 170 -12.66 13.46 12.02
CA PHE A 170 -11.27 13.03 11.96
C PHE A 170 -10.44 13.67 13.06
N LYS A 171 -9.80 12.83 13.89
CA LYS A 171 -9.11 13.30 15.11
C LYS A 171 -7.62 13.59 14.94
N GLY A 172 -7.11 13.51 13.70
CA GLY A 172 -5.69 13.75 13.42
C GLY A 172 -4.90 12.44 13.21
N THR A 173 -3.61 12.48 13.46
CA THR A 173 -2.65 11.44 13.08
C THR A 173 -1.96 10.84 14.30
N ARG A 174 -1.66 9.54 14.25
CA ARG A 174 -0.81 8.85 15.23
C ARG A 174 0.32 8.12 14.51
N ILE A 175 1.52 8.21 15.06
CA ILE A 175 2.64 7.35 14.67
C ILE A 175 2.43 6.01 15.37
N THR A 176 2.50 4.94 14.59
CA THR A 176 2.04 3.61 15.03
C THR A 176 3.05 2.51 14.74
N THR A 177 2.85 1.38 15.39
CA THR A 177 3.48 0.09 15.08
C THR A 177 2.47 -0.79 14.35
N LEU A 178 2.94 -1.81 13.61
CA LEU A 178 2.04 -2.82 13.06
C LEU A 178 1.35 -3.60 14.18
N GLY A 179 0.03 -3.73 14.07
CA GLY A 179 -0.75 -4.63 14.90
C GLY A 179 -0.61 -6.09 14.48
N ARG A 180 -1.46 -6.94 15.06
CA ARG A 180 -1.59 -8.35 14.66
C ARG A 180 -3.02 -8.66 14.26
N ARG A 181 -3.18 -9.26 13.10
CA ARG A 181 -4.48 -9.77 12.68
C ARG A 181 -4.62 -11.23 13.09
N VAL A 182 -5.67 -11.51 13.84
CA VAL A 182 -6.02 -12.88 14.22
C VAL A 182 -7.06 -13.37 13.23
N TYR A 183 -6.64 -14.26 12.34
CA TYR A 183 -7.55 -14.92 11.38
C TYR A 183 -8.27 -16.05 12.09
N SER A 184 -9.56 -15.90 12.38
CA SER A 184 -10.44 -16.99 12.74
C SER A 184 -11.37 -17.30 11.59
N ASP A 185 -11.53 -18.61 11.27
CA ASP A 185 -12.45 -19.11 10.25
C ASP A 185 -12.28 -18.51 8.83
N SER A 186 -11.01 -18.32 8.43
CA SER A 186 -10.66 -17.70 7.15
C SER A 186 -10.82 -18.63 5.93
N LEU A 187 -11.21 -19.90 6.12
CA LEU A 187 -11.40 -20.88 5.07
C LEU A 187 -12.84 -21.40 5.05
N THR A 188 -13.52 -21.19 3.93
CA THR A 188 -14.84 -21.76 3.67
C THR A 188 -14.73 -22.85 2.61
N ARG A 189 -14.94 -24.11 2.99
CA ARG A 189 -15.02 -25.28 2.08
C ARG A 189 -16.41 -25.39 1.49
N ARG A 190 -16.51 -25.65 0.19
CA ARG A 190 -17.73 -25.84 -0.58
C ARG A 190 -17.50 -26.92 -1.64
N GLU A 191 -18.59 -27.38 -2.28
CA GLU A 191 -18.57 -28.27 -3.43
C GLU A 191 -19.25 -27.59 -4.61
N ASP A 192 -18.72 -27.79 -5.82
CA ASP A 192 -19.37 -27.37 -7.05
C ASP A 192 -20.51 -28.35 -7.44
N PRO A 193 -21.36 -28.02 -8.41
CA PRO A 193 -22.44 -28.92 -8.86
C PRO A 193 -21.98 -30.32 -9.37
N SER A 194 -20.68 -30.48 -9.63
CA SER A 194 -20.07 -31.76 -10.06
C SER A 194 -19.44 -32.54 -8.90
N GLY A 195 -19.62 -32.06 -7.64
CA GLY A 195 -19.06 -32.68 -6.44
C GLY A 195 -17.57 -32.42 -6.22
N ARG A 196 -16.95 -31.43 -6.92
CA ARG A 196 -15.56 -31.08 -6.73
C ARG A 196 -15.44 -30.01 -5.63
N GLU A 197 -14.57 -30.31 -4.70
CA GLU A 197 -14.31 -29.34 -3.59
C GLU A 197 -13.59 -28.08 -4.07
N TYR A 198 -13.98 -26.95 -3.47
CA TYR A 198 -13.27 -25.70 -3.60
C TYR A 198 -13.26 -24.94 -2.28
N PHE A 199 -12.32 -24.03 -2.14
CA PHE A 199 -12.11 -23.24 -0.93
C PHE A 199 -12.12 -21.76 -1.22
N TRP A 200 -12.82 -21.00 -0.37
CA TRP A 200 -12.69 -19.56 -0.31
C TRP A 200 -11.77 -19.20 0.85
N ILE A 201 -10.77 -18.33 0.57
CA ILE A 201 -9.96 -17.69 1.60
C ILE A 201 -10.60 -16.36 1.92
N GLY A 202 -11.10 -16.19 3.14
CA GLY A 202 -11.76 -14.96 3.61
C GLY A 202 -13.09 -15.23 4.30
N GLY A 203 -13.77 -14.17 4.74
CA GLY A 203 -15.11 -14.25 5.36
C GLY A 203 -15.12 -14.43 6.87
N GLY A 204 -14.00 -14.63 7.52
CA GLY A 204 -13.92 -14.67 8.99
C GLY A 204 -14.01 -13.29 9.63
N VAL A 205 -14.42 -13.24 10.89
CA VAL A 205 -14.38 -12.01 11.70
C VAL A 205 -12.92 -11.65 11.95
N SER A 206 -12.52 -10.46 11.50
CA SER A 206 -11.18 -9.94 11.77
C SER A 206 -11.08 -9.52 13.23
N ASN A 207 -10.40 -10.32 14.04
CA ASN A 207 -9.99 -9.91 15.37
C ASN A 207 -8.58 -9.31 15.28
N TRP A 208 -8.38 -8.21 15.97
CA TRP A 208 -7.09 -7.54 16.02
C TRP A 208 -6.51 -7.64 17.43
N SER A 209 -5.23 -7.87 17.51
CA SER A 209 -4.46 -7.83 18.74
C SER A 209 -3.20 -7.01 18.55
N GLY A 210 -2.62 -6.51 19.60
CA GLY A 210 -1.38 -5.71 19.53
C GLY A 210 -1.30 -4.70 20.66
N ARG A 211 -0.23 -3.92 20.60
CA ARG A 211 0.09 -2.87 21.56
C ARG A 211 -0.92 -1.71 21.44
N ASP A 212 -0.93 -0.84 22.43
CA ASP A 212 -1.82 0.33 22.45
C ASP A 212 -1.47 1.36 21.37
N ASP A 213 -0.21 1.35 20.87
CA ASP A 213 0.30 2.17 19.79
C ASP A 213 0.16 1.51 18.40
N SER A 214 -0.65 0.45 18.25
CA SER A 214 -0.83 -0.23 16.97
C SER A 214 -1.73 0.55 16.00
N ASP A 215 -1.50 0.29 14.70
CA ASP A 215 -2.19 0.90 13.57
C ASP A 215 -3.71 0.75 13.65
N PHE A 216 -4.21 -0.47 13.87
CA PHE A 216 -5.66 -0.72 13.97
C PHE A 216 -6.32 0.00 15.15
N ARG A 217 -5.62 0.15 16.31
CA ARG A 217 -6.16 0.92 17.44
C ARG A 217 -6.27 2.40 17.14
N ALA A 218 -5.29 2.96 16.43
CA ALA A 218 -5.35 4.35 15.97
C ALA A 218 -6.54 4.56 15.04
N VAL A 219 -6.69 3.71 14.02
CA VAL A 219 -7.78 3.78 13.04
C VAL A 219 -9.14 3.59 13.72
N GLN A 220 -9.28 2.59 14.59
CA GLN A 220 -10.51 2.35 15.34
C GLN A 220 -10.90 3.53 16.25
N ALA A 221 -9.91 4.26 16.76
CA ALA A 221 -10.13 5.44 17.58
C ALA A 221 -10.41 6.73 16.78
N GLY A 222 -10.43 6.68 15.43
CA GLY A 222 -10.72 7.80 14.54
C GLY A 222 -9.51 8.62 14.14
N TYR A 223 -8.30 8.07 14.25
CA TYR A 223 -7.05 8.70 13.81
C TYR A 223 -6.53 8.04 12.53
N ALA A 224 -5.81 8.77 11.71
CA ALA A 224 -4.94 8.15 10.72
C ALA A 224 -3.77 7.47 11.43
N SER A 225 -3.48 6.23 11.09
CA SER A 225 -2.22 5.58 11.48
C SER A 225 -1.13 5.93 10.47
N VAL A 226 0.06 6.23 10.94
CA VAL A 226 1.26 6.39 10.12
C VAL A 226 2.33 5.48 10.68
N THR A 227 2.61 4.40 9.96
CA THR A 227 3.58 3.38 10.37
C THR A 227 4.80 3.46 9.45
N PRO A 228 6.01 3.82 9.95
CA PRO A 228 7.24 3.66 9.18
C PRO A 228 7.56 2.18 9.05
N LEU A 229 7.80 1.72 7.81
CA LEU A 229 8.16 0.34 7.49
C LEU A 229 9.55 0.30 6.86
N HIS A 230 10.33 -0.72 7.22
CA HIS A 230 11.69 -0.91 6.77
C HIS A 230 11.80 -2.09 5.81
N LEU A 231 12.72 -1.99 4.82
CA LEU A 231 12.93 -3.05 3.83
C LEU A 231 13.68 -4.26 4.41
N ASP A 232 14.55 -4.02 5.39
CA ASP A 232 15.38 -5.08 5.95
C ASP A 232 14.58 -5.95 6.93
N LEU A 233 14.32 -7.18 6.51
CA LEU A 233 13.65 -8.23 7.30
C LEU A 233 14.60 -9.02 8.19
N THR A 234 15.89 -8.66 8.25
CA THR A 234 16.90 -9.38 9.02
C THR A 234 16.63 -9.27 10.52
N ASN A 235 16.52 -10.40 11.20
CA ASN A 235 16.42 -10.41 12.66
C ASN A 235 17.80 -10.23 13.33
N PHE A 236 18.27 -9.00 13.41
CA PHE A 236 19.59 -8.67 14.01
C PHE A 236 19.72 -9.11 15.45
N ARG A 237 18.63 -9.22 16.21
CA ARG A 237 18.67 -9.67 17.61
C ARG A 237 19.08 -11.13 17.71
N LEU A 238 18.67 -11.95 16.73
CA LEU A 238 18.89 -13.38 16.73
C LEU A 238 20.23 -13.78 16.11
N ILE A 239 20.83 -12.93 15.28
CA ILE A 239 22.08 -13.27 14.54
C ILE A 239 23.19 -13.77 15.47
N LYS A 240 23.40 -13.11 16.63
CA LYS A 240 24.46 -13.49 17.56
C LYS A 240 24.25 -14.89 18.14
N GLU A 241 23.01 -15.24 18.42
CA GLU A 241 22.63 -16.55 18.96
C GLU A 241 22.77 -17.64 17.89
N VAL A 242 22.25 -17.40 16.68
CA VAL A 242 22.30 -18.36 15.56
C VAL A 242 23.73 -18.68 15.13
N ARG A 243 24.68 -17.75 15.26
CA ARG A 243 26.09 -18.01 15.00
C ARG A 243 26.70 -19.10 15.88
N GLY A 244 26.11 -19.36 17.07
CA GLY A 244 26.53 -20.43 17.97
C GLY A 244 25.81 -21.76 17.72
N TRP A 245 24.90 -21.83 16.78
CA TRP A 245 24.15 -23.06 16.48
C TRP A 245 24.99 -23.99 15.58
N PRO A 246 24.90 -25.31 15.74
CA PRO A 246 25.63 -26.28 14.92
C PRO A 246 24.97 -26.44 13.53
N LEU A 247 24.91 -25.36 12.76
CA LEU A 247 24.30 -25.35 11.44
C LEU A 247 25.24 -25.77 10.30
N THR A 248 26.53 -25.71 10.56
CA THR A 248 27.59 -26.17 9.63
C THR A 248 28.53 -27.13 10.36
N THR A 249 28.72 -28.31 9.83
CA THR A 249 29.75 -29.25 10.21
C THR A 249 30.99 -29.04 9.36
#